data_f12d3116ccd93039fc3bb36e0405a1bf
#
_entry.id   f12d3116ccd93039fc3bb36e0405a1bf
#
_cell.length_a   1.000
_cell.length_b   1.000
_cell.length_c   1.000
_cell.angle_alpha   90.00
_cell.angle_beta   90.00
_cell.angle_gamma   90.00
#
_symmetry.space_group_name_H-M   'P 1'
#
loop_
_entity.id
_entity.type
_entity.pdbx_description
1 polymer ?
#
loop_
_entity_poly.entity_id
_entity_poly.type
_entity_poly.pdbx_seq_one_letter_code
_entity_poly.pdbx_strand_id
1 'polypeptide(L)'
;MMATGENVRLGDWRTKRRRNSVTSGAKSLWISEDVGILDQWLCWIDRHPAGSPGFSMKRTYENALKLLETRRRKARPKTPAVSTLKNVATATDNQSLRGLPSLVGMREWLQLLGHTDDDVNKLNIVHIAGTKGKGSTCAFTRSFLHTHGLRTGFPNRIGLYTSPDLQCVRERIQINNHPITEELFTRYFFEVYERLISPDIEQDGKTKRQPRYLQFLALLAFHYFIRENVQAAIFETHHGGEYDATNVIQKPVVTAITSLGLDHVDQLGPTIENIAWHKSGIFKPGAPAFSVPQEPGPSEVLKTRAAERSTVLKFASTDGCLPPDNRVLSVPVQRLNCSLALELAMAFIHLKEPGQSLTADDVSDAIKNFSWIGRFEVIDDGASQWFVDGAHNTLSLEQTGAWFAKNIHAESPQKRRVLIFSHFSEERDGVQLLECIARTLLENDAKPDHVIFTTYQEREDGTSRIDKTLKVPETPLPDLCGIYSSLWKAFDPKATVSTDATIEGAIKQAKTIAAQEDGVQVLVTGSLHLVGGALNLLRP
;
A
#
# COMPACT_ATOMS: atom_id res chain seq x y z
N MET A 1 -31.99 -33.27 35.86
CA MET A 1 -33.03 -32.21 36.00
C MET A 1 -32.71 -31.11 35.01
N MET A 2 -33.63 -30.89 34.12
CA MET A 2 -33.58 -29.97 32.97
C MET A 2 -33.63 -28.51 33.39
N ALA A 3 -32.95 -27.65 32.63
CA ALA A 3 -33.32 -26.26 32.35
C ALA A 3 -32.49 -25.81 31.16
N THR A 4 -32.97 -25.90 30.00
CA THR A 4 -33.50 -25.02 28.97
C THR A 4 -32.69 -23.75 28.77
N GLY A 5 -31.85 -23.75 27.71
CA GLY A 5 -31.18 -22.60 27.13
C GLY A 5 -32.06 -22.00 26.03
N GLU A 6 -32.29 -20.71 26.05
CA GLU A 6 -32.91 -19.97 24.97
C GLU A 6 -31.86 -19.53 23.94
N ASN A 7 -32.00 -20.07 22.75
CA ASN A 7 -31.34 -19.61 21.54
C ASN A 7 -32.07 -18.36 21.00
N VAL A 8 -31.45 -17.20 21.04
CA VAL A 8 -31.90 -16.03 20.30
C VAL A 8 -31.29 -16.12 18.89
N ARG A 9 -32.11 -16.51 17.91
CA ARG A 9 -31.81 -16.41 16.48
C ARG A 9 -32.00 -14.95 16.04
N LEU A 10 -30.95 -14.37 15.50
CA LEU A 10 -31.04 -13.12 14.72
C LEU A 10 -31.74 -13.41 13.40
N GLY A 11 -32.99 -12.95 13.31
CA GLY A 11 -33.83 -13.04 12.13
C GLY A 11 -33.71 -11.83 11.23
N ASP A 12 -33.68 -12.13 9.97
CA ASP A 12 -33.92 -11.34 8.77
C ASP A 12 -34.38 -9.87 8.90
N TRP A 13 -33.53 -8.96 8.42
CA TRP A 13 -33.92 -7.63 7.98
C TRP A 13 -33.79 -7.52 6.45
N ARG A 14 -34.70 -8.14 5.73
CA ARG A 14 -34.98 -7.81 4.32
C ARG A 14 -36.48 -7.54 4.12
N THR A 15 -36.73 -6.47 3.36
CA THR A 15 -37.98 -6.02 2.77
C THR A 15 -38.99 -5.26 3.67
N LYS A 16 -38.98 -3.92 3.39
CA LYS A 16 -40.23 -3.20 3.02
C LYS A 16 -39.92 -1.74 2.63
N ARG A 17 -39.68 -1.52 1.33
CA ARG A 17 -39.94 -0.18 0.74
C ARG A 17 -41.43 -0.04 0.50
N ARG A 18 -42.09 0.89 1.17
CA ARG A 18 -43.33 1.48 0.73
C ARG A 18 -43.09 2.95 0.39
N ARG A 19 -43.50 3.31 -0.83
CA ARG A 19 -43.60 4.68 -1.32
C ARG A 19 -44.67 5.39 -0.49
N ASN A 20 -44.42 6.61 -0.04
CA ASN A 20 -45.43 7.62 0.14
C ASN A 20 -44.83 8.99 -0.17
N SER A 21 -45.40 9.62 -1.16
CA SER A 21 -45.26 11.02 -1.51
C SER A 21 -46.05 11.88 -0.54
N VAL A 22 -45.49 12.94 0.03
CA VAL A 22 -46.19 14.15 0.42
C VAL A 22 -45.22 15.34 0.51
N THR A 23 -45.65 16.39 -0.07
CA THR A 23 -45.29 17.77 -0.31
C THR A 23 -44.68 18.60 0.81
N SER A 24 -43.78 19.51 0.37
CA SER A 24 -43.52 20.91 0.77
C SER A 24 -43.13 21.25 2.22
N GLY A 25 -41.99 21.91 2.33
CA GLY A 25 -41.60 22.70 3.50
C GLY A 25 -40.14 23.10 3.45
N ALA A 26 -39.86 24.30 2.95
CA ALA A 26 -38.55 24.90 2.88
C ALA A 26 -37.88 25.02 4.25
N LYS A 27 -36.61 24.61 4.39
CA LYS A 27 -35.62 25.27 5.25
C LYS A 27 -34.21 24.94 4.82
N SER A 28 -33.55 26.01 4.44
CA SER A 28 -32.10 26.33 4.42
C SER A 28 -31.09 25.20 4.29
N LEU A 29 -30.56 25.14 3.07
CA LEU A 29 -29.29 24.54 2.67
C LEU A 29 -28.11 25.14 3.42
N TRP A 30 -27.24 24.27 3.97
CA TRP A 30 -25.80 24.41 3.87
C TRP A 30 -25.31 23.27 2.99
N ILE A 31 -25.24 23.53 1.70
CA ILE A 31 -24.55 22.66 0.74
C ILE A 31 -23.09 23.13 0.78
N SER A 32 -22.18 22.23 1.11
CA SER A 32 -20.76 22.50 0.93
C SER A 32 -20.49 22.71 -0.57
N GLU A 33 -19.94 23.84 -0.93
CA GLU A 33 -19.69 24.26 -2.31
C GLU A 33 -18.77 23.33 -3.12
N ASP A 34 -18.08 22.38 -2.47
CA ASP A 34 -17.09 21.52 -3.11
C ASP A 34 -17.67 20.39 -3.98
N VAL A 35 -18.85 19.84 -3.68
CA VAL A 35 -19.47 18.76 -4.48
C VAL A 35 -20.04 19.29 -5.79
N GLY A 36 -20.57 20.50 -5.77
CA GLY A 36 -21.11 21.17 -6.95
C GLY A 36 -20.02 21.54 -7.98
N ILE A 37 -18.82 21.81 -7.54
CA ILE A 37 -17.69 22.19 -8.40
C ILE A 37 -17.15 20.98 -9.17
N LEU A 38 -17.07 19.80 -8.56
CA LEU A 38 -16.59 18.59 -9.23
C LEU A 38 -17.54 18.09 -10.31
N ASP A 39 -18.85 18.10 -10.06
CA ASP A 39 -19.87 17.72 -11.04
C ASP A 39 -20.00 18.76 -12.16
N GLN A 40 -19.88 20.05 -11.84
CA GLN A 40 -19.81 21.11 -12.85
C GLN A 40 -18.51 20.98 -13.70
N TRP A 41 -17.41 20.58 -13.09
CA TRP A 41 -16.13 20.39 -13.76
C TRP A 41 -16.13 19.15 -14.67
N LEU A 42 -16.67 18.04 -14.20
CA LEU A 42 -16.85 16.81 -15.00
C LEU A 42 -17.81 17.03 -16.19
N CYS A 43 -18.91 17.72 -15.94
CA CYS A 43 -19.88 18.11 -17.00
C CYS A 43 -19.28 19.14 -17.97
N TRP A 44 -18.31 19.94 -17.52
CA TRP A 44 -17.62 20.92 -18.34
C TRP A 44 -16.52 20.26 -19.21
N ILE A 45 -15.77 19.28 -18.68
CA ILE A 45 -14.79 18.47 -19.44
C ILE A 45 -15.49 17.69 -20.56
N ASP A 46 -16.65 17.11 -20.29
CA ASP A 46 -17.45 16.39 -21.31
C ASP A 46 -18.00 17.32 -22.40
N ARG A 47 -18.19 18.62 -22.12
CA ARG A 47 -18.72 19.61 -23.08
C ARG A 47 -17.63 20.39 -23.81
N HIS A 48 -16.38 20.39 -23.31
CA HIS A 48 -15.27 21.15 -23.86
C HIS A 48 -14.04 20.24 -23.97
N PRO A 49 -13.97 19.39 -25.00
CA PRO A 49 -12.79 18.58 -25.26
C PRO A 49 -11.58 19.49 -25.42
N ALA A 50 -10.45 19.09 -24.84
CA ALA A 50 -9.19 19.80 -24.94
C ALA A 50 -8.80 19.95 -26.40
N GLY A 51 -8.96 21.12 -26.95
CA GLY A 51 -8.79 21.43 -28.41
C GLY A 51 -9.55 22.67 -28.83
N SER A 52 -10.45 23.22 -28.00
CA SER A 52 -11.11 24.48 -28.31
C SER A 52 -10.10 25.64 -28.24
N PRO A 53 -10.00 26.50 -29.25
CA PRO A 53 -9.09 27.65 -29.23
C PRO A 53 -9.48 28.59 -28.08
N GLY A 54 -8.67 28.66 -27.00
CA GLY A 54 -8.83 29.63 -25.94
C GLY A 54 -8.70 29.15 -24.50
N PHE A 55 -8.57 27.85 -24.23
CA PHE A 55 -8.43 27.38 -22.86
C PHE A 55 -7.17 26.52 -22.67
N SER A 56 -6.08 27.14 -22.25
CA SER A 56 -4.89 26.43 -21.78
C SER A 56 -5.12 26.06 -20.31
N MET A 57 -5.34 24.77 -20.01
CA MET A 57 -5.36 24.29 -18.63
C MET A 57 -4.02 24.60 -17.96
N LYS A 58 -4.04 25.32 -16.84
CA LYS A 58 -2.82 25.60 -16.07
C LYS A 58 -2.20 24.27 -15.61
N ARG A 59 -0.93 24.04 -15.93
CA ARG A 59 -0.15 22.89 -15.47
C ARG A 59 0.26 23.10 -14.01
N THR A 60 -0.66 22.82 -13.08
CA THR A 60 -0.41 22.90 -11.63
C THR A 60 -0.47 21.51 -11.01
N TYR A 61 0.16 21.34 -9.86
CA TYR A 61 0.11 20.08 -9.09
C TYR A 61 -1.32 19.69 -8.75
N GLU A 62 -2.12 20.63 -8.28
CA GLU A 62 -3.53 20.43 -7.98
C GLU A 62 -4.35 19.92 -9.18
N ASN A 63 -4.15 20.52 -10.37
CA ASN A 63 -4.81 20.06 -11.59
C ASN A 63 -4.34 18.66 -12.00
N ALA A 64 -3.07 18.34 -11.85
CA ALA A 64 -2.54 17.01 -12.08
C ALA A 64 -3.23 15.96 -11.18
N LEU A 65 -3.42 16.27 -9.90
CA LEU A 65 -4.12 15.40 -8.95
C LEU A 65 -5.60 15.23 -9.30
N LYS A 66 -6.31 16.32 -9.65
CA LYS A 66 -7.72 16.26 -10.08
C LYS A 66 -7.87 15.37 -11.32
N LEU A 67 -7.01 15.52 -12.32
CA LEU A 67 -7.01 14.69 -13.52
C LEU A 67 -6.66 13.23 -13.24
N LEU A 68 -5.71 12.98 -12.33
CA LEU A 68 -5.36 11.63 -11.90
C LEU A 68 -6.56 10.93 -11.22
N GLU A 69 -7.31 11.63 -10.38
CA GLU A 69 -8.51 11.10 -9.75
C GLU A 69 -9.59 10.68 -10.76
N THR A 70 -9.75 11.41 -11.86
CA THR A 70 -10.68 11.00 -12.93
C THR A 70 -10.35 9.63 -13.53
N ARG A 71 -9.11 9.13 -13.35
CA ARG A 71 -8.68 7.80 -13.83
C ARG A 71 -9.08 6.67 -12.90
N ARG A 72 -9.59 6.95 -11.68
CA ARG A 72 -10.10 5.91 -10.77
C ARG A 72 -11.40 5.30 -11.30
N ARG A 73 -11.59 4.03 -11.02
CA ARG A 73 -12.87 3.37 -11.29
C ARG A 73 -13.92 3.83 -10.28
N LYS A 74 -15.10 4.19 -10.76
CA LYS A 74 -16.26 4.54 -9.90
C LYS A 74 -16.82 3.32 -9.13
N ALA A 75 -16.60 2.09 -9.65
CA ALA A 75 -16.98 0.84 -8.97
C ALA A 75 -16.04 -0.29 -9.37
N ARG A 76 -15.73 -1.18 -8.41
CA ARG A 76 -15.03 -2.44 -8.73
C ARG A 76 -16.00 -3.37 -9.47
N PRO A 77 -15.59 -4.01 -10.58
CA PRO A 77 -16.40 -5.05 -11.20
C PRO A 77 -16.57 -6.20 -10.20
N LYS A 78 -17.80 -6.59 -9.89
CA LYS A 78 -18.06 -7.85 -9.19
C LYS A 78 -17.72 -8.97 -10.16
N THR A 79 -16.55 -9.54 -10.06
CA THR A 79 -16.11 -10.71 -10.85
C THR A 79 -16.63 -11.97 -10.18
N PRO A 80 -17.22 -12.93 -10.93
CA PRO A 80 -17.39 -14.27 -10.40
C PRO A 80 -16.00 -14.85 -10.13
N ALA A 81 -15.85 -15.54 -9.00
CA ALA A 81 -14.62 -16.27 -8.68
C ALA A 81 -14.22 -17.15 -9.88
N VAL A 82 -12.97 -17.08 -10.30
CA VAL A 82 -12.43 -17.98 -11.32
C VAL A 82 -12.33 -19.35 -10.66
N SER A 83 -13.19 -20.28 -11.08
CA SER A 83 -13.44 -21.53 -10.35
C SER A 83 -12.31 -22.56 -10.45
N THR A 84 -11.35 -22.42 -11.39
CA THR A 84 -10.24 -23.38 -11.54
C THR A 84 -9.01 -22.79 -12.20
N LEU A 85 -7.82 -23.25 -11.81
CA LEU A 85 -6.53 -22.96 -12.47
C LEU A 85 -6.56 -23.24 -13.99
N LYS A 86 -7.30 -24.26 -14.42
CA LYS A 86 -7.43 -24.64 -15.83
C LYS A 86 -8.08 -23.54 -16.68
N ASN A 87 -9.05 -22.84 -16.12
CA ASN A 87 -9.75 -21.76 -16.86
C ASN A 87 -8.90 -20.49 -17.02
N VAL A 88 -7.92 -20.27 -16.17
CA VAL A 88 -7.00 -19.13 -16.27
C VAL A 88 -5.89 -19.41 -17.27
N ALA A 89 -5.38 -20.64 -17.29
CA ALA A 89 -4.30 -21.04 -18.22
C ALA A 89 -4.74 -21.14 -19.68
N THR A 90 -6.02 -21.43 -19.92
CA THR A 90 -6.61 -21.60 -21.27
C THR A 90 -7.41 -20.38 -21.75
N ALA A 91 -7.60 -19.36 -20.92
CA ALA A 91 -8.32 -18.15 -21.29
C ALA A 91 -7.47 -17.27 -22.22
N THR A 92 -7.24 -17.75 -23.42
CA THR A 92 -6.88 -16.92 -24.57
C THR A 92 -8.07 -16.08 -25.04
N ASP A 93 -9.26 -16.33 -24.48
CA ASP A 93 -10.49 -15.63 -24.85
C ASP A 93 -10.74 -14.46 -23.89
N ASN A 94 -10.56 -13.24 -24.40
CA ASN A 94 -10.73 -11.96 -23.69
C ASN A 94 -12.14 -11.75 -23.09
N GLN A 95 -13.09 -12.65 -23.32
CA GLN A 95 -14.49 -12.53 -22.87
C GLN A 95 -14.73 -13.06 -21.44
N SER A 96 -13.87 -13.93 -20.91
CA SER A 96 -14.07 -14.56 -19.59
C SER A 96 -13.55 -13.74 -18.41
N LEU A 97 -12.68 -12.77 -18.64
CA LEU A 97 -12.16 -11.87 -17.59
C LEU A 97 -13.01 -10.60 -17.54
N ARG A 98 -13.87 -10.46 -16.54
CA ARG A 98 -14.61 -9.22 -16.30
C ARG A 98 -13.66 -8.07 -16.00
N GLY A 99 -13.42 -7.25 -16.99
CA GLY A 99 -12.46 -6.16 -16.99
C GLY A 99 -11.13 -6.59 -17.60
N LEU A 100 -10.64 -5.79 -18.54
CA LEU A 100 -9.37 -6.04 -19.19
C LEU A 100 -8.23 -6.06 -18.15
N PRO A 101 -7.26 -7.01 -18.27
CA PRO A 101 -6.05 -7.05 -17.46
C PRO A 101 -5.34 -5.70 -17.42
N SER A 102 -4.71 -5.38 -16.30
CA SER A 102 -4.00 -4.10 -16.17
C SER A 102 -2.74 -4.01 -17.04
N LEU A 103 -2.22 -5.15 -17.48
CA LEU A 103 -1.10 -5.22 -18.43
C LEU A 103 -1.45 -4.72 -19.83
N VAL A 104 -2.73 -4.87 -20.25
CA VAL A 104 -3.15 -4.54 -21.63
C VAL A 104 -3.03 -3.05 -21.88
N GLY A 105 -2.33 -2.68 -22.94
CA GLY A 105 -2.08 -1.31 -23.39
C GLY A 105 -0.79 -0.70 -22.82
N MET A 106 -0.13 -1.32 -21.85
CA MET A 106 1.04 -0.73 -21.20
C MET A 106 2.21 -0.54 -22.17
N ARG A 107 2.48 -1.52 -23.04
CA ARG A 107 3.59 -1.46 -24.00
C ARG A 107 3.35 -0.38 -25.06
N GLU A 108 2.14 -0.35 -25.61
CA GLU A 108 1.72 0.63 -26.59
C GLU A 108 1.80 2.05 -26.02
N TRP A 109 1.37 2.26 -24.79
CA TRP A 109 1.47 3.56 -24.13
C TRP A 109 2.90 3.99 -23.86
N LEU A 110 3.80 3.07 -23.47
CA LEU A 110 5.23 3.38 -23.36
C LEU A 110 5.83 3.81 -24.70
N GLN A 111 5.47 3.12 -25.79
CA GLN A 111 5.89 3.50 -27.14
C GLN A 111 5.36 4.88 -27.56
N LEU A 112 4.10 5.19 -27.25
CA LEU A 112 3.52 6.53 -27.48
C LEU A 112 4.24 7.62 -26.68
N LEU A 113 4.77 7.28 -25.48
CA LEU A 113 5.62 8.19 -24.69
C LEU A 113 7.03 8.34 -25.27
N GLY A 114 7.37 7.57 -26.31
CA GLY A 114 8.69 7.57 -26.95
C GLY A 114 9.70 6.64 -26.29
N HIS A 115 9.24 5.67 -25.46
CA HIS A 115 10.09 4.70 -24.79
C HIS A 115 10.07 3.35 -25.49
N THR A 116 11.24 2.81 -25.74
CA THR A 116 11.44 1.46 -26.30
C THR A 116 11.53 0.43 -25.17
N ASP A 117 11.42 -0.85 -25.53
CA ASP A 117 11.68 -1.94 -24.59
C ASP A 117 13.13 -1.86 -24.04
N ASP A 118 14.09 -1.39 -24.85
CA ASP A 118 15.49 -1.22 -24.41
C ASP A 118 15.65 -0.10 -23.38
N ASP A 119 14.88 0.98 -23.48
CA ASP A 119 14.90 2.03 -22.46
C ASP A 119 14.38 1.51 -21.12
N VAL A 120 13.32 0.67 -21.14
CA VAL A 120 12.83 -0.01 -19.95
C VAL A 120 13.88 -1.00 -19.41
N ASN A 121 14.55 -1.76 -20.26
CA ASN A 121 15.57 -2.73 -19.86
C ASN A 121 16.81 -2.06 -19.23
N LYS A 122 17.20 -0.85 -19.70
CA LYS A 122 18.31 -0.06 -19.13
C LYS A 122 18.08 0.37 -17.67
N LEU A 123 16.83 0.36 -17.20
CA LEU A 123 16.52 0.62 -15.79
C LEU A 123 17.02 -0.47 -14.84
N ASN A 124 17.51 -1.59 -15.33
CA ASN A 124 18.02 -2.71 -14.54
C ASN A 124 17.05 -3.10 -13.41
N ILE A 125 15.88 -3.62 -13.78
CA ILE A 125 14.74 -3.70 -12.87
C ILE A 125 14.85 -4.90 -11.93
N VAL A 126 14.61 -4.67 -10.63
CA VAL A 126 14.24 -5.66 -9.62
C VAL A 126 12.72 -5.65 -9.52
N HIS A 127 12.04 -6.77 -9.83
CA HIS A 127 10.59 -6.85 -9.87
C HIS A 127 10.05 -7.74 -8.74
N ILE A 128 9.18 -7.19 -7.87
CA ILE A 128 8.77 -7.83 -6.63
C ILE A 128 7.25 -7.97 -6.58
N ALA A 129 6.77 -9.22 -6.39
CA ALA A 129 5.38 -9.54 -6.10
C ALA A 129 5.24 -10.28 -4.77
N GLY A 130 4.02 -10.47 -4.32
CA GLY A 130 3.70 -11.13 -3.06
C GLY A 130 2.40 -10.62 -2.45
N THR A 131 1.96 -11.22 -1.36
CA THR A 131 0.79 -10.74 -0.62
C THR A 131 1.18 -9.73 0.44
N LYS A 132 2.13 -10.08 1.29
CA LYS A 132 2.64 -9.25 2.39
C LYS A 132 4.14 -9.07 2.26
N GLY A 133 4.66 -7.95 2.76
CA GLY A 133 6.10 -7.69 2.78
C GLY A 133 6.70 -7.09 1.51
N LYS A 134 5.95 -6.92 0.40
CA LYS A 134 6.46 -6.35 -0.86
C LYS A 134 7.18 -5.02 -0.66
N GLY A 135 6.48 -4.01 -0.13
CA GLY A 135 7.03 -2.67 0.09
C GLY A 135 8.25 -2.67 1.00
N SER A 136 8.23 -3.46 2.10
CA SER A 136 9.39 -3.61 2.99
C SER A 136 10.58 -4.24 2.27
N THR A 137 10.37 -5.33 1.50
CA THR A 137 11.43 -5.96 0.69
C THR A 137 11.99 -4.98 -0.35
N CYS A 138 11.13 -4.21 -1.04
CA CYS A 138 11.56 -3.16 -1.97
C CYS A 138 12.44 -2.11 -1.27
N ALA A 139 12.02 -1.65 -0.08
CA ALA A 139 12.75 -0.64 0.67
C ALA A 139 14.10 -1.16 1.20
N PHE A 140 14.18 -2.40 1.70
CA PHE A 140 15.44 -3.03 2.07
C PHE A 140 16.37 -3.23 0.86
N THR A 141 15.85 -3.71 -0.27
CA THR A 141 16.64 -3.85 -1.51
C THR A 141 17.23 -2.51 -1.94
N ARG A 142 16.40 -1.44 -1.91
CA ARG A 142 16.89 -0.07 -2.17
C ARG A 142 18.00 0.32 -1.19
N SER A 143 17.84 0.03 0.11
CA SER A 143 18.82 0.40 1.13
C SER A 143 20.16 -0.29 0.89
N PHE A 144 20.18 -1.59 0.58
CA PHE A 144 21.40 -2.33 0.26
C PHE A 144 22.09 -1.80 -1.01
N LEU A 145 21.33 -1.60 -2.10
CA LEU A 145 21.86 -1.08 -3.35
C LEU A 145 22.39 0.35 -3.17
N HIS A 146 21.72 1.17 -2.36
CA HIS A 146 22.15 2.53 -2.08
C HIS A 146 23.49 2.56 -1.32
N THR A 147 23.62 1.80 -0.25
CA THR A 147 24.87 1.73 0.54
C THR A 147 26.01 1.21 -0.30
N HIS A 148 25.80 0.16 -1.10
CA HIS A 148 26.78 -0.33 -2.07
C HIS A 148 27.18 0.77 -3.07
N GLY A 149 26.20 1.48 -3.63
CA GLY A 149 26.43 2.56 -4.60
C GLY A 149 27.19 3.75 -4.03
N LEU A 150 27.01 4.07 -2.74
CA LEU A 150 27.81 5.09 -2.06
C LEU A 150 29.30 4.72 -2.00
N ARG A 151 29.63 3.44 -1.90
CA ARG A 151 31.00 2.95 -1.85
C ARG A 151 31.62 2.75 -3.24
N THR A 152 30.87 2.21 -4.20
CA THR A 152 31.41 1.81 -5.52
C THR A 152 31.13 2.83 -6.63
N GLY A 153 30.15 3.70 -6.46
CA GLY A 153 29.66 4.63 -7.48
C GLY A 153 28.51 4.08 -8.34
N PHE A 154 28.13 2.78 -8.18
CA PHE A 154 27.03 2.17 -8.92
C PHE A 154 26.22 1.19 -8.03
N PRO A 155 24.88 1.23 -8.09
CA PRO A 155 24.05 2.28 -8.71
C PRO A 155 23.99 3.54 -7.83
N ASN A 156 24.16 4.74 -8.40
CA ASN A 156 24.05 5.99 -7.65
C ASN A 156 22.67 6.65 -7.77
N ARG A 157 21.83 6.20 -8.72
CA ARG A 157 20.43 6.64 -8.89
C ARG A 157 19.51 5.43 -8.87
N ILE A 158 18.78 5.26 -7.76
CA ILE A 158 17.92 4.10 -7.53
C ILE A 158 16.48 4.55 -7.49
N GLY A 159 15.68 4.06 -8.45
CA GLY A 159 14.24 4.28 -8.50
C GLY A 159 13.49 3.26 -7.65
N LEU A 160 12.42 3.69 -7.00
CA LEU A 160 11.48 2.82 -6.30
C LEU A 160 10.05 3.18 -6.72
N TYR A 161 9.34 2.20 -7.27
CA TYR A 161 7.90 2.26 -7.48
C TYR A 161 7.18 1.31 -6.53
N THR A 162 6.26 1.85 -5.71
CA THR A 162 5.57 1.10 -4.64
C THR A 162 4.09 1.41 -4.57
N SER A 163 3.32 0.58 -3.86
CA SER A 163 1.89 0.77 -3.64
C SER A 163 1.36 0.03 -2.40
N PRO A 164 0.37 0.61 -1.69
CA PRO A 164 -0.16 1.97 -1.83
C PRO A 164 0.77 3.03 -1.23
N ASP A 165 0.46 4.31 -1.49
CA ASP A 165 0.98 5.44 -0.71
C ASP A 165 0.34 5.50 0.67
N LEU A 166 0.96 6.22 1.57
CA LEU A 166 0.52 6.39 2.94
C LEU A 166 0.08 7.84 3.23
N GLN A 167 0.94 8.80 2.97
CA GLN A 167 0.72 10.22 3.20
C GLN A 167 0.30 10.95 1.91
N CYS A 168 1.01 10.69 0.80
CA CYS A 168 0.74 11.34 -0.48
C CYS A 168 1.10 10.45 -1.68
N VAL A 169 0.45 10.72 -2.83
CA VAL A 169 0.64 9.93 -4.06
C VAL A 169 2.09 9.90 -4.55
N ARG A 170 2.88 10.94 -4.25
CA ARG A 170 4.28 11.05 -4.66
C ARG A 170 5.20 9.99 -4.04
N GLU A 171 4.82 9.45 -2.87
CA GLU A 171 5.57 8.35 -2.23
C GLU A 171 5.65 7.09 -3.07
N ARG A 172 4.72 6.93 -4.03
CA ARG A 172 4.74 5.77 -4.94
C ARG A 172 5.91 5.79 -5.91
N ILE A 173 6.53 6.95 -6.12
CA ILE A 173 7.59 7.16 -7.12
C ILE A 173 8.73 7.91 -6.43
N GLN A 174 9.82 7.21 -6.18
CA GLN A 174 10.97 7.74 -5.43
C GLN A 174 12.27 7.54 -6.20
N ILE A 175 13.22 8.46 -6.00
CA ILE A 175 14.62 8.27 -6.36
C ILE A 175 15.48 8.52 -5.12
N ASN A 176 16.38 7.59 -4.80
CA ASN A 176 17.29 7.66 -3.65
C ASN A 176 16.58 8.00 -2.33
N ASN A 177 15.47 7.30 -2.04
CA ASN A 177 14.64 7.47 -0.84
C ASN A 177 13.85 8.79 -0.75
N HIS A 178 13.83 9.60 -1.79
CA HIS A 178 13.06 10.84 -1.84
C HIS A 178 11.88 10.69 -2.79
N PRO A 179 10.65 10.94 -2.35
CA PRO A 179 9.49 11.04 -3.23
C PRO A 179 9.73 12.07 -4.34
N ILE A 180 9.20 11.83 -5.52
CA ILE A 180 9.19 12.80 -6.61
C ILE A 180 8.65 14.16 -6.10
N THR A 181 9.32 15.27 -6.42
CA THR A 181 8.87 16.60 -6.01
C THR A 181 7.55 16.98 -6.70
N GLU A 182 6.80 17.92 -6.14
CA GLU A 182 5.55 18.40 -6.77
C GLU A 182 5.79 19.00 -8.15
N GLU A 183 6.91 19.70 -8.32
CA GLU A 183 7.32 20.27 -9.61
C GLU A 183 7.57 19.18 -10.66
N LEU A 184 8.40 18.16 -10.33
CA LEU A 184 8.72 17.06 -11.26
C LEU A 184 7.50 16.18 -11.51
N PHE A 185 6.67 15.93 -10.47
CA PHE A 185 5.41 15.20 -10.63
C PHE A 185 4.51 15.93 -11.62
N THR A 186 4.33 17.23 -11.45
CA THR A 186 3.49 18.07 -12.32
C THR A 186 4.01 18.05 -13.75
N ARG A 187 5.31 18.27 -13.93
CA ARG A 187 5.94 18.27 -15.25
C ARG A 187 5.73 16.94 -15.97
N TYR A 188 6.14 15.83 -15.37
CA TYR A 188 6.07 14.52 -16.00
C TYR A 188 4.64 14.00 -16.10
N PHE A 189 3.76 14.37 -15.16
CA PHE A 189 2.34 14.08 -15.25
C PHE A 189 1.73 14.65 -16.54
N PHE A 190 1.97 15.92 -16.84
CA PHE A 190 1.43 16.54 -18.06
C PHE A 190 2.12 16.03 -19.32
N GLU A 191 3.41 15.71 -19.29
CA GLU A 191 4.09 15.05 -20.42
C GLU A 191 3.41 13.71 -20.77
N VAL A 192 3.05 12.90 -19.76
CA VAL A 192 2.34 11.62 -19.96
C VAL A 192 0.87 11.86 -20.34
N TYR A 193 0.19 12.76 -19.66
CA TYR A 193 -1.24 13.01 -19.85
C TYR A 193 -1.56 13.50 -21.25
N GLU A 194 -0.85 14.51 -21.72
CA GLU A 194 -1.08 15.13 -23.03
C GLU A 194 -0.80 14.15 -24.17
N ARG A 195 0.19 13.27 -24.03
CA ARG A 195 0.50 12.26 -25.06
C ARG A 195 -0.48 11.09 -25.11
N LEU A 196 -1.08 10.72 -23.97
CA LEU A 196 -1.91 9.53 -23.89
C LEU A 196 -3.42 9.81 -23.88
N ILE A 197 -3.82 11.05 -23.57
CA ILE A 197 -5.22 11.41 -23.30
C ILE A 197 -5.70 12.57 -24.18
N SER A 198 -4.89 13.04 -25.14
CA SER A 198 -5.31 14.08 -26.09
C SER A 198 -6.47 13.62 -26.97
N PRO A 199 -7.47 14.52 -27.24
CA PRO A 199 -8.61 14.23 -28.12
C PRO A 199 -8.20 13.94 -29.57
N ASP A 200 -7.04 14.45 -30.02
CA ASP A 200 -6.55 14.31 -31.39
C ASP A 200 -6.06 12.89 -31.74
N ILE A 201 -6.21 11.93 -30.84
CA ILE A 201 -5.81 10.54 -31.07
C ILE A 201 -7.01 9.69 -31.50
N GLU A 202 -7.96 10.25 -32.24
CA GLU A 202 -8.91 9.48 -33.02
C GLU A 202 -8.25 9.02 -34.32
N GLN A 203 -7.69 7.82 -34.33
CA GLN A 203 -7.39 7.09 -35.54
C GLN A 203 -8.42 5.96 -35.68
N ASP A 204 -9.11 5.92 -36.80
CA ASP A 204 -10.05 4.87 -37.24
C ASP A 204 -11.39 4.76 -36.48
N GLY A 205 -11.98 5.84 -35.99
CA GLY A 205 -13.36 5.82 -35.47
C GLY A 205 -13.59 4.92 -34.23
N LYS A 206 -12.52 4.43 -33.60
CA LYS A 206 -12.58 3.66 -32.35
C LYS A 206 -12.02 4.49 -31.21
N THR A 207 -12.81 4.69 -30.17
CA THR A 207 -12.37 5.34 -28.91
C THR A 207 -11.13 4.66 -28.39
N LYS A 208 -9.98 5.34 -28.44
CA LYS A 208 -8.70 4.78 -28.00
C LYS A 208 -8.73 4.59 -26.48
N ARG A 209 -8.43 3.38 -26.03
CA ARG A 209 -8.38 3.06 -24.62
C ARG A 209 -7.36 3.91 -23.89
N GLN A 210 -7.76 4.53 -22.79
CA GLN A 210 -6.91 5.36 -21.94
C GLN A 210 -6.43 4.60 -20.70
N PRO A 211 -5.22 4.91 -20.15
CA PRO A 211 -4.73 4.29 -18.94
C PRO A 211 -5.60 4.66 -17.74
N ARG A 212 -5.88 3.66 -16.89
CA ARG A 212 -6.55 3.82 -15.58
C ARG A 212 -5.55 4.27 -14.54
N TYR A 213 -6.02 4.67 -13.36
CA TYR A 213 -5.24 5.23 -12.26
C TYR A 213 -3.88 4.52 -12.00
N LEU A 214 -3.88 3.22 -11.71
CA LEU A 214 -2.64 2.47 -11.43
C LEU A 214 -1.77 2.26 -12.68
N GLN A 215 -2.39 2.12 -13.87
CA GLN A 215 -1.66 2.05 -15.13
C GLN A 215 -0.96 3.38 -15.41
N PHE A 216 -1.66 4.50 -15.19
CA PHE A 216 -1.10 5.84 -15.37
C PHE A 216 0.08 6.11 -14.44
N LEU A 217 -0.05 5.74 -13.15
CA LEU A 217 1.04 5.90 -12.18
C LEU A 217 2.26 5.02 -12.52
N ALA A 218 2.05 3.79 -12.99
CA ALA A 218 3.15 2.95 -13.45
C ALA A 218 3.85 3.56 -14.68
N LEU A 219 3.07 4.07 -15.67
CA LEU A 219 3.62 4.77 -16.84
C LEU A 219 4.39 6.02 -16.45
N LEU A 220 3.88 6.79 -15.50
CA LEU A 220 4.55 7.97 -14.95
C LEU A 220 5.87 7.58 -14.28
N ALA A 221 5.90 6.47 -13.52
CA ALA A 221 7.13 5.97 -12.89
C ALA A 221 8.17 5.56 -13.92
N PHE A 222 7.80 4.78 -14.96
CA PHE A 222 8.70 4.42 -16.05
C PHE A 222 9.23 5.67 -16.77
N HIS A 223 8.33 6.59 -17.12
CA HIS A 223 8.71 7.84 -17.80
C HIS A 223 9.70 8.65 -16.97
N TYR A 224 9.40 8.86 -15.68
CA TYR A 224 10.26 9.60 -14.75
C TYR A 224 11.63 8.93 -14.59
N PHE A 225 11.67 7.62 -14.36
CA PHE A 225 12.93 6.90 -14.15
C PHE A 225 13.83 6.90 -15.40
N ILE A 226 13.24 6.76 -16.60
CA ILE A 226 13.99 6.84 -17.85
C ILE A 226 14.54 8.25 -18.06
N ARG A 227 13.70 9.27 -17.86
CA ARG A 227 14.08 10.68 -18.05
C ARG A 227 15.14 11.14 -17.05
N GLU A 228 15.15 10.58 -15.85
CA GLU A 228 16.10 10.89 -14.79
C GLU A 228 17.33 9.97 -14.79
N ASN A 229 17.50 9.12 -15.80
CA ASN A 229 18.63 8.20 -15.93
C ASN A 229 18.84 7.31 -14.69
N VAL A 230 17.77 6.71 -14.17
CA VAL A 230 17.84 5.74 -13.08
C VAL A 230 18.64 4.52 -13.52
N GLN A 231 19.56 4.06 -12.68
CA GLN A 231 20.51 2.97 -12.99
C GLN A 231 20.05 1.61 -12.44
N ALA A 232 19.24 1.64 -11.38
CA ALA A 232 18.57 0.47 -10.81
C ALA A 232 17.16 0.88 -10.42
N ALA A 233 16.13 0.20 -10.90
CA ALA A 233 14.75 0.48 -10.54
C ALA A 233 14.13 -0.74 -9.83
N ILE A 234 13.45 -0.50 -8.72
CA ILE A 234 12.74 -1.51 -7.96
C ILE A 234 11.25 -1.28 -8.14
N PHE A 235 10.55 -2.28 -8.69
CA PHE A 235 9.13 -2.21 -8.97
C PHE A 235 8.34 -3.19 -8.11
N GLU A 236 7.42 -2.67 -7.31
CA GLU A 236 6.40 -3.44 -6.61
C GLU A 236 5.18 -3.63 -7.50
N THR A 237 4.65 -4.86 -7.62
CA THR A 237 3.38 -5.12 -8.29
C THR A 237 2.20 -4.56 -7.50
N HIS A 238 1.13 -4.14 -8.19
CA HIS A 238 -0.11 -3.69 -7.53
C HIS A 238 -0.92 -4.89 -7.03
N HIS A 239 -1.41 -5.70 -7.98
CA HIS A 239 -2.29 -6.84 -7.70
C HIS A 239 -1.87 -8.05 -8.54
N GLY A 240 -1.62 -9.17 -7.88
CA GLY A 240 -1.16 -10.37 -8.58
C GLY A 240 0.26 -10.23 -9.11
N GLY A 241 0.46 -10.50 -10.41
CA GLY A 241 1.71 -10.45 -11.14
C GLY A 241 1.48 -10.63 -12.63
N GLU A 242 0.95 -11.78 -13.08
CA GLU A 242 0.76 -12.14 -14.50
C GLU A 242 0.09 -11.03 -15.32
N TYR A 243 -0.96 -10.41 -14.77
CA TYR A 243 -1.78 -9.39 -15.44
C TYR A 243 -1.59 -7.99 -14.84
N ASP A 244 -0.59 -7.81 -13.99
CA ASP A 244 -0.30 -6.50 -13.40
C ASP A 244 0.29 -5.53 -14.43
N ALA A 245 0.00 -4.24 -14.27
CA ALA A 245 0.52 -3.19 -15.17
C ALA A 245 2.04 -3.18 -15.22
N THR A 246 2.71 -3.46 -14.09
CA THR A 246 4.16 -3.49 -14.01
C THR A 246 4.78 -4.69 -14.76
N ASN A 247 3.98 -5.72 -15.10
CA ASN A 247 4.48 -6.90 -15.81
C ASN A 247 4.77 -6.66 -17.31
N VAL A 248 4.65 -5.41 -17.76
CA VAL A 248 5.21 -4.95 -19.04
C VAL A 248 6.73 -5.11 -19.09
N ILE A 249 7.39 -5.23 -17.94
CA ILE A 249 8.82 -5.51 -17.77
C ILE A 249 9.13 -6.89 -18.38
N GLN A 250 9.95 -6.90 -19.44
CA GLN A 250 10.27 -8.13 -20.17
C GLN A 250 11.58 -8.75 -19.71
N LYS A 251 12.58 -7.93 -19.33
CA LYS A 251 13.92 -8.39 -18.93
C LYS A 251 14.31 -7.79 -17.58
N PRO A 252 13.66 -8.21 -16.47
CA PRO A 252 14.13 -7.82 -15.14
C PRO A 252 15.51 -8.43 -14.87
N VAL A 253 16.31 -7.80 -14.03
CA VAL A 253 17.59 -8.35 -13.57
C VAL A 253 17.33 -9.52 -12.62
N VAL A 254 16.43 -9.34 -11.67
CA VAL A 254 15.98 -10.36 -10.72
C VAL A 254 14.49 -10.19 -10.42
N THR A 255 13.85 -11.28 -10.01
CA THR A 255 12.43 -11.26 -9.60
C THR A 255 12.26 -11.87 -8.21
N ALA A 256 11.24 -11.44 -7.46
CA ALA A 256 10.99 -11.98 -6.13
C ALA A 256 9.51 -12.14 -5.80
N ILE A 257 9.22 -13.20 -5.00
CA ILE A 257 7.92 -13.43 -4.38
C ILE A 257 8.10 -13.36 -2.86
N THR A 258 7.43 -12.39 -2.23
CA THR A 258 7.35 -12.29 -0.76
C THR A 258 6.28 -13.24 -0.21
N SER A 259 5.99 -13.18 1.09
CA SER A 259 5.01 -14.06 1.72
C SER A 259 3.66 -14.05 0.99
N LEU A 260 3.13 -15.25 0.72
CA LEU A 260 1.84 -15.49 0.12
C LEU A 260 0.77 -15.71 1.20
N GLY A 261 -0.46 -15.34 0.89
CA GLY A 261 -1.63 -15.51 1.74
C GLY A 261 -2.89 -15.12 0.97
N LEU A 262 -4.04 -15.39 1.53
CA LEU A 262 -5.33 -15.02 0.93
C LEU A 262 -5.47 -13.48 0.92
N ASP A 263 -5.59 -12.93 -0.28
CA ASP A 263 -5.85 -11.51 -0.53
C ASP A 263 -6.36 -11.35 -1.96
N HIS A 264 -7.26 -10.37 -2.19
CA HIS A 264 -7.85 -10.13 -3.51
C HIS A 264 -8.47 -11.39 -4.15
N VAL A 265 -9.12 -12.24 -3.35
CA VAL A 265 -9.64 -13.55 -3.79
C VAL A 265 -10.63 -13.45 -4.95
N ASP A 266 -11.40 -12.37 -5.02
CA ASP A 266 -12.34 -12.12 -6.12
C ASP A 266 -11.64 -11.95 -7.48
N GLN A 267 -10.37 -11.56 -7.47
CA GLN A 267 -9.58 -11.27 -8.68
C GLN A 267 -8.54 -12.33 -8.98
N LEU A 268 -7.92 -12.91 -7.93
CA LEU A 268 -6.80 -13.83 -8.05
C LEU A 268 -7.22 -15.30 -7.85
N GLY A 269 -8.47 -15.54 -7.46
CA GLY A 269 -9.00 -16.88 -7.16
C GLY A 269 -8.98 -17.22 -5.67
N PRO A 270 -9.78 -18.24 -5.27
CA PRO A 270 -10.11 -18.50 -3.87
C PRO A 270 -9.02 -19.22 -3.09
N THR A 271 -7.93 -19.69 -3.73
CA THR A 271 -6.88 -20.46 -3.05
C THR A 271 -5.52 -19.77 -3.10
N ILE A 272 -4.64 -20.14 -2.19
CA ILE A 272 -3.26 -19.61 -2.16
C ILE A 272 -2.49 -20.03 -3.42
N GLU A 273 -2.77 -21.22 -3.97
CA GLU A 273 -2.18 -21.71 -5.21
C GLU A 273 -2.57 -20.84 -6.41
N ASN A 274 -3.83 -20.38 -6.49
CA ASN A 274 -4.26 -19.41 -7.50
C ASN A 274 -3.47 -18.11 -7.37
N ILE A 275 -3.32 -17.62 -6.15
CA ILE A 275 -2.57 -16.41 -5.84
C ILE A 275 -1.09 -16.57 -6.19
N ALA A 276 -0.48 -17.73 -5.87
CA ALA A 276 0.90 -18.07 -6.23
C ALA A 276 1.10 -18.07 -7.75
N TRP A 277 0.15 -18.67 -8.49
CA TRP A 277 0.18 -18.69 -9.96
C TRP A 277 0.18 -17.28 -10.55
N HIS A 278 -0.72 -16.42 -10.09
CA HIS A 278 -0.79 -15.04 -10.55
C HIS A 278 0.49 -14.26 -10.24
N LYS A 279 1.02 -14.39 -9.03
CA LYS A 279 2.18 -13.63 -8.57
C LYS A 279 3.46 -14.06 -9.27
N SER A 280 3.66 -15.35 -9.48
CA SER A 280 4.80 -15.90 -10.23
C SER A 280 4.80 -15.56 -11.72
N GLY A 281 3.74 -14.94 -12.23
CA GLY A 281 3.69 -14.38 -13.59
C GLY A 281 4.74 -13.32 -13.89
N ILE A 282 5.41 -12.78 -12.87
CA ILE A 282 6.55 -11.86 -13.04
C ILE A 282 7.86 -12.58 -13.37
N PHE A 283 7.94 -13.89 -13.24
CA PHE A 283 9.13 -14.68 -13.62
C PHE A 283 9.38 -14.55 -15.12
N LYS A 284 10.65 -14.36 -15.50
CA LYS A 284 11.05 -14.16 -16.89
C LYS A 284 12.26 -15.04 -17.23
N PRO A 285 12.36 -15.49 -18.49
CA PRO A 285 13.51 -16.30 -18.92
C PRO A 285 14.83 -15.56 -18.67
N GLY A 286 15.79 -16.28 -18.10
CA GLY A 286 17.14 -15.76 -17.85
C GLY A 286 17.27 -14.83 -16.64
N ALA A 287 16.18 -14.44 -15.98
CA ALA A 287 16.22 -13.63 -14.77
C ALA A 287 16.06 -14.54 -13.54
N PRO A 288 17.04 -14.64 -12.63
CA PRO A 288 16.89 -15.46 -11.43
C PRO A 288 15.70 -15.02 -10.60
N ALA A 289 14.98 -16.00 -10.08
CA ALA A 289 13.79 -15.80 -9.25
C ALA A 289 14.08 -16.20 -7.80
N PHE A 290 13.56 -15.40 -6.88
CA PHE A 290 13.68 -15.65 -5.44
C PHE A 290 12.31 -15.71 -4.78
N SER A 291 12.18 -16.47 -3.70
CA SER A 291 11.00 -16.45 -2.85
C SER A 291 11.39 -16.63 -1.39
N VAL A 292 10.66 -16.02 -0.47
CA VAL A 292 10.69 -16.50 0.92
C VAL A 292 10.13 -17.93 0.97
N PRO A 293 10.44 -18.71 2.03
CA PRO A 293 9.77 -19.99 2.24
C PRO A 293 8.25 -19.83 2.21
N GLN A 294 7.57 -20.78 1.56
CA GLN A 294 6.11 -20.82 1.41
C GLN A 294 5.59 -22.17 1.88
N GLU A 295 4.29 -22.27 2.13
CA GLU A 295 3.62 -23.54 2.34
C GLU A 295 3.81 -24.49 1.15
N PRO A 296 3.68 -25.82 1.33
CA PRO A 296 3.97 -26.79 0.27
C PRO A 296 3.20 -26.56 -1.03
N GLY A 297 1.89 -26.29 -0.97
CA GLY A 297 1.05 -26.06 -2.16
C GLY A 297 1.54 -24.89 -3.02
N PRO A 298 1.58 -23.66 -2.51
CA PRO A 298 2.10 -22.53 -3.26
C PRO A 298 3.59 -22.69 -3.65
N SER A 299 4.42 -23.38 -2.86
CA SER A 299 5.82 -23.68 -3.25
C SER A 299 5.90 -24.48 -4.54
N GLU A 300 5.07 -25.53 -4.70
CA GLU A 300 5.05 -26.33 -5.93
C GLU A 300 4.55 -25.53 -7.14
N VAL A 301 3.58 -24.64 -6.93
CA VAL A 301 3.13 -23.73 -7.99
C VAL A 301 4.30 -22.82 -8.43
N LEU A 302 5.05 -22.23 -7.49
CA LEU A 302 6.18 -21.37 -7.83
C LEU A 302 7.28 -22.14 -8.59
N LYS A 303 7.60 -23.38 -8.19
CA LYS A 303 8.58 -24.22 -8.89
C LYS A 303 8.13 -24.56 -10.32
N THR A 304 6.86 -24.94 -10.48
CA THR A 304 6.27 -25.23 -11.80
C THR A 304 6.34 -23.99 -12.70
N ARG A 305 5.94 -22.83 -12.19
CA ARG A 305 5.98 -21.57 -12.94
C ARG A 305 7.40 -21.14 -13.29
N ALA A 306 8.38 -21.37 -12.42
CA ALA A 306 9.78 -21.11 -12.72
C ALA A 306 10.30 -22.00 -13.85
N ALA A 307 9.95 -23.31 -13.82
CA ALA A 307 10.28 -24.24 -14.90
C ALA A 307 9.63 -23.84 -16.23
N GLU A 308 8.33 -23.49 -16.24
CA GLU A 308 7.61 -22.99 -17.43
C GLU A 308 8.25 -21.74 -18.03
N ARG A 309 8.82 -20.88 -17.19
CA ARG A 309 9.50 -19.62 -17.58
C ARG A 309 10.98 -19.79 -17.80
N SER A 310 11.52 -21.01 -17.74
CA SER A 310 12.95 -21.30 -17.91
C SER A 310 13.84 -20.41 -17.03
N THR A 311 13.48 -20.28 -15.76
CA THR A 311 14.26 -19.56 -14.75
C THR A 311 14.57 -20.42 -13.54
N VAL A 312 15.63 -20.05 -12.80
CA VAL A 312 16.04 -20.71 -11.56
C VAL A 312 15.38 -20.03 -10.38
N LEU A 313 14.58 -20.80 -9.62
CA LEU A 313 13.97 -20.34 -8.38
C LEU A 313 14.81 -20.76 -7.18
N LYS A 314 15.14 -19.79 -6.30
CA LYS A 314 15.76 -20.02 -5.00
C LYS A 314 14.81 -19.58 -3.88
N PHE A 315 14.70 -20.39 -2.83
CA PHE A 315 14.02 -19.99 -1.61
C PHE A 315 15.03 -19.40 -0.64
N ALA A 316 14.86 -18.10 -0.34
CA ALA A 316 15.68 -17.41 0.63
C ALA A 316 15.36 -17.89 2.05
N SER A 317 16.35 -17.92 2.92
CA SER A 317 16.21 -18.19 4.35
C SER A 317 16.60 -16.95 5.16
N THR A 318 16.38 -16.97 6.46
CA THR A 318 16.88 -15.92 7.33
C THR A 318 18.39 -15.91 7.29
N ASP A 319 18.99 -14.80 6.89
CA ASP A 319 20.44 -14.71 6.74
C ASP A 319 21.14 -14.53 8.10
N GLY A 320 22.08 -15.42 8.40
CA GLY A 320 22.90 -15.34 9.63
C GLY A 320 23.86 -14.15 9.66
N CYS A 321 24.14 -13.51 8.52
CA CYS A 321 24.91 -12.28 8.44
C CYS A 321 24.15 -11.05 8.88
N LEU A 322 22.81 -11.13 9.03
CA LEU A 322 22.00 -10.02 9.52
C LEU A 322 22.23 -9.81 11.02
N PRO A 323 22.41 -8.56 11.49
CA PRO A 323 22.64 -8.28 12.90
C PRO A 323 21.50 -8.83 13.78
N PRO A 324 21.82 -9.51 14.89
CA PRO A 324 20.81 -10.13 15.75
C PRO A 324 19.96 -9.09 16.52
N ASP A 325 20.58 -8.00 16.97
CA ASP A 325 20.01 -7.05 17.92
C ASP A 325 19.56 -5.73 17.29
N ASN A 326 19.11 -5.76 16.04
CA ASN A 326 18.60 -4.57 15.38
C ASN A 326 17.10 -4.41 15.62
N ARG A 327 16.66 -3.21 16.04
CA ARG A 327 15.26 -2.86 16.33
C ARG A 327 14.31 -3.18 15.15
N VAL A 328 14.71 -2.87 13.92
CA VAL A 328 13.92 -3.13 12.70
C VAL A 328 13.78 -4.63 12.45
N LEU A 329 14.86 -5.40 12.67
CA LEU A 329 14.91 -6.84 12.44
C LEU A 329 14.40 -7.67 13.63
N SER A 330 14.00 -7.01 14.72
CA SER A 330 13.40 -7.68 15.90
C SER A 330 12.07 -8.36 15.57
N VAL A 331 11.41 -7.94 14.48
CA VAL A 331 10.18 -8.54 13.97
C VAL A 331 10.54 -9.65 12.96
N PRO A 332 10.12 -10.91 13.19
CA PRO A 332 10.51 -12.04 12.34
C PRO A 332 10.18 -11.80 10.85
N VAL A 333 9.02 -11.21 10.55
CA VAL A 333 8.64 -10.92 9.16
C VAL A 333 9.52 -9.85 8.52
N GLN A 334 10.00 -8.86 9.27
CA GLN A 334 10.94 -7.87 8.74
C GLN A 334 12.32 -8.48 8.50
N ARG A 335 12.75 -9.37 9.40
CA ARG A 335 13.99 -10.13 9.20
C ARG A 335 13.92 -11.00 7.94
N LEU A 336 12.79 -11.67 7.70
CA LEU A 336 12.54 -12.45 6.50
C LEU A 336 12.53 -11.59 5.23
N ASN A 337 11.86 -10.42 5.25
CA ASN A 337 11.85 -9.46 4.14
C ASN A 337 13.24 -8.92 3.85
N CYS A 338 14.02 -8.63 4.91
CA CYS A 338 15.39 -8.15 4.81
C CYS A 338 16.32 -9.23 4.22
N SER A 339 16.19 -10.49 4.66
CA SER A 339 16.93 -11.63 4.13
C SER A 339 16.69 -11.82 2.62
N LEU A 340 15.41 -11.77 2.19
CA LEU A 340 15.08 -11.82 0.77
C LEU A 340 15.69 -10.64 0.01
N ALA A 341 15.60 -9.44 0.55
CA ALA A 341 16.14 -8.23 -0.07
C ALA A 341 17.67 -8.27 -0.21
N LEU A 342 18.38 -8.86 0.77
CA LEU A 342 19.82 -9.07 0.70
C LEU A 342 20.19 -10.01 -0.46
N GLU A 343 19.48 -11.14 -0.61
CA GLU A 343 19.66 -12.06 -1.75
C GLU A 343 19.44 -11.36 -3.10
N LEU A 344 18.40 -10.50 -3.19
CA LEU A 344 18.11 -9.74 -4.40
C LEU A 344 19.22 -8.73 -4.72
N ALA A 345 19.71 -8.00 -3.72
CA ALA A 345 20.79 -7.04 -3.89
C ALA A 345 22.11 -7.73 -4.29
N MET A 346 22.46 -8.85 -3.65
CA MET A 346 23.62 -9.64 -4.01
C MET A 346 23.54 -10.17 -5.45
N ALA A 347 22.38 -10.70 -5.85
CA ALA A 347 22.18 -11.19 -7.22
C ALA A 347 22.22 -10.05 -8.24
N PHE A 348 21.64 -8.88 -7.91
CA PHE A 348 21.70 -7.69 -8.76
C PHE A 348 23.16 -7.24 -8.99
N ILE A 349 23.92 -7.07 -7.92
CA ILE A 349 25.32 -6.63 -7.98
C ILE A 349 26.15 -7.63 -8.78
N HIS A 350 26.03 -8.92 -8.49
CA HIS A 350 26.75 -9.97 -9.22
C HIS A 350 26.52 -9.91 -10.75
N LEU A 351 25.27 -9.61 -11.16
CA LEU A 351 24.88 -9.56 -12.58
C LEU A 351 25.25 -8.23 -13.27
N LYS A 352 25.29 -7.12 -12.53
CA LYS A 352 25.47 -5.79 -13.10
C LYS A 352 26.85 -5.19 -12.85
N GLU A 353 27.53 -5.66 -11.83
CA GLU A 353 28.86 -5.21 -11.44
C GLU A 353 29.75 -6.42 -11.10
N PRO A 354 30.09 -7.23 -12.12
CA PRO A 354 30.89 -8.45 -11.90
C PRO A 354 32.20 -8.17 -11.17
N GLY A 355 32.45 -8.92 -10.11
CA GLY A 355 33.66 -8.75 -9.26
C GLY A 355 33.43 -7.87 -8.03
N GLN A 356 32.26 -7.19 -7.94
CA GLN A 356 31.84 -6.47 -6.73
C GLN A 356 30.89 -7.33 -5.87
N SER A 357 30.82 -7.02 -4.59
CA SER A 357 29.90 -7.65 -3.64
C SER A 357 29.55 -6.68 -2.52
N LEU A 358 28.45 -6.97 -1.82
CA LEU A 358 28.12 -6.30 -0.55
C LEU A 358 29.14 -6.72 0.51
N THR A 359 29.69 -5.75 1.22
CA THR A 359 30.52 -5.99 2.41
C THR A 359 29.65 -6.14 3.66
N ALA A 360 30.22 -6.63 4.75
CA ALA A 360 29.52 -6.67 6.05
C ALA A 360 29.14 -5.26 6.53
N ASP A 361 29.99 -4.27 6.26
CA ASP A 361 29.73 -2.87 6.57
C ASP A 361 28.58 -2.31 5.72
N ASP A 362 28.53 -2.60 4.41
CA ASP A 362 27.38 -2.22 3.56
C ASP A 362 26.07 -2.78 4.14
N VAL A 363 26.06 -4.04 4.58
CA VAL A 363 24.86 -4.67 5.16
C VAL A 363 24.48 -4.00 6.47
N SER A 364 25.45 -3.76 7.37
CA SER A 364 25.22 -3.12 8.66
C SER A 364 24.67 -1.69 8.49
N ASP A 365 25.30 -0.89 7.63
CA ASP A 365 24.92 0.50 7.38
C ASP A 365 23.56 0.60 6.68
N ALA A 366 23.28 -0.28 5.73
CA ALA A 366 21.97 -0.34 5.06
C ALA A 366 20.84 -0.60 6.07
N ILE A 367 21.04 -1.48 7.04
CA ILE A 367 20.03 -1.80 8.06
C ILE A 367 19.94 -0.69 9.11
N LYS A 368 21.06 -0.12 9.53
CA LYS A 368 21.12 0.99 10.49
C LYS A 368 20.37 2.23 9.96
N ASN A 369 20.52 2.52 8.67
CA ASN A 369 19.91 3.68 8.02
C ASN A 369 18.57 3.34 7.34
N PHE A 370 18.03 2.14 7.56
CA PHE A 370 16.76 1.73 6.99
C PHE A 370 15.61 2.56 7.53
N SER A 371 14.79 3.07 6.63
CA SER A 371 13.55 3.75 6.95
C SER A 371 12.45 3.35 5.97
N TRP A 372 11.30 2.96 6.50
CA TRP A 372 10.09 2.69 5.73
C TRP A 372 8.88 3.23 6.48
N ILE A 373 8.35 4.34 5.97
CA ILE A 373 7.32 5.15 6.62
C ILE A 373 6.08 4.31 6.96
N GLY A 374 5.65 4.36 8.24
CA GLY A 374 4.45 3.71 8.74
C GLY A 374 4.50 2.17 8.74
N ARG A 375 5.69 1.60 8.82
CA ARG A 375 5.90 0.16 8.96
C ARG A 375 6.90 -0.15 10.06
N PHE A 376 6.38 -0.61 11.21
CA PHE A 376 7.19 -0.85 12.41
C PHE A 376 8.08 0.36 12.73
N GLU A 377 7.54 1.54 12.54
CA GLU A 377 8.26 2.80 12.69
C GLU A 377 8.13 3.31 14.12
N VAL A 378 9.23 3.82 14.68
CA VAL A 378 9.22 4.47 15.98
C VAL A 378 9.71 5.90 15.82
N ILE A 379 8.93 6.83 16.37
CA ILE A 379 9.21 8.25 16.39
C ILE A 379 9.43 8.64 17.85
N ASP A 380 10.63 9.13 18.17
CA ASP A 380 10.94 9.68 19.48
C ASP A 380 10.49 11.16 19.50
N ASP A 381 9.67 11.54 20.50
CA ASP A 381 9.13 12.89 20.69
C ASP A 381 9.33 13.29 22.17
N GLY A 382 10.52 13.79 22.49
CA GLY A 382 10.95 14.09 23.85
C GLY A 382 10.98 12.84 24.73
N ALA A 383 10.21 12.86 25.82
CA ALA A 383 10.07 11.72 26.71
C ALA A 383 9.09 10.65 26.18
N SER A 384 8.38 10.91 25.09
CA SER A 384 7.38 10.00 24.50
C SER A 384 7.92 9.27 23.29
N GLN A 385 7.35 8.08 23.02
CA GLN A 385 7.64 7.27 21.85
C GLN A 385 6.35 6.90 21.14
N TRP A 386 6.33 7.13 19.83
CA TRP A 386 5.22 6.79 18.95
C TRP A 386 5.59 5.58 18.10
N PHE A 387 4.90 4.48 18.32
CA PHE A 387 5.01 3.24 17.57
C PHE A 387 3.93 3.25 16.49
N VAL A 388 4.32 3.30 15.22
CA VAL A 388 3.40 3.53 14.11
C VAL A 388 3.48 2.40 13.11
N ASP A 389 2.38 1.69 12.91
CA ASP A 389 2.29 0.62 11.91
C ASP A 389 0.91 0.54 11.26
N GLY A 390 0.89 0.50 9.92
CA GLY A 390 -0.32 0.46 9.11
C GLY A 390 -0.99 -0.92 9.01
N ALA A 391 -0.87 -1.76 10.04
CA ALA A 391 -1.57 -3.05 10.14
C ALA A 391 -3.09 -2.87 10.02
N HIS A 392 -3.72 -3.74 9.23
CA HIS A 392 -5.15 -3.65 8.92
C HIS A 392 -5.80 -5.02 8.62
N ASN A 393 -5.19 -6.10 9.08
CA ASN A 393 -5.72 -7.47 9.11
C ASN A 393 -5.15 -8.20 10.33
N THR A 394 -5.74 -9.32 10.73
CA THR A 394 -5.40 -10.06 11.95
C THR A 394 -3.91 -10.41 12.02
N LEU A 395 -3.34 -11.05 10.99
CA LEU A 395 -1.93 -11.44 10.97
C LEU A 395 -0.98 -10.26 11.18
N SER A 396 -1.23 -9.11 10.54
CA SER A 396 -0.37 -7.93 10.70
C SER A 396 -0.56 -7.26 12.06
N LEU A 397 -1.76 -7.26 12.62
CA LEU A 397 -2.02 -6.73 13.97
C LEU A 397 -1.37 -7.56 15.07
N GLU A 398 -1.37 -8.89 14.95
CA GLU A 398 -0.63 -9.79 15.84
C GLU A 398 0.87 -9.44 15.84
N GLN A 399 1.46 -9.27 14.67
CA GLN A 399 2.87 -8.90 14.56
C GLN A 399 3.16 -7.50 15.10
N THR A 400 2.27 -6.54 14.87
CA THR A 400 2.39 -5.17 15.37
C THR A 400 2.28 -5.14 16.90
N GLY A 401 1.34 -5.86 17.49
CA GLY A 401 1.19 -5.95 18.94
C GLY A 401 2.40 -6.61 19.61
N ALA A 402 2.88 -7.73 19.05
CA ALA A 402 4.08 -8.41 19.55
C ALA A 402 5.35 -7.53 19.41
N TRP A 403 5.48 -6.80 18.31
CA TRP A 403 6.56 -5.84 18.11
C TRP A 403 6.50 -4.68 19.13
N PHE A 404 5.34 -4.10 19.33
CA PHE A 404 5.15 -3.06 20.35
C PHE A 404 5.57 -3.57 21.72
N ALA A 405 5.04 -4.72 22.14
CA ALA A 405 5.37 -5.35 23.42
C ALA A 405 6.88 -5.55 23.61
N LYS A 406 7.55 -6.12 22.60
CA LYS A 406 9.00 -6.37 22.68
C LYS A 406 9.82 -5.09 22.88
N ASN A 407 9.39 -3.98 22.27
CA ASN A 407 10.16 -2.73 22.32
C ASN A 407 9.88 -1.90 23.58
N ILE A 408 8.67 -1.96 24.15
CA ILE A 408 8.34 -1.21 25.36
C ILE A 408 8.97 -1.81 26.62
N HIS A 409 9.20 -3.13 26.65
CA HIS A 409 9.82 -3.80 27.80
C HIS A 409 11.33 -3.54 27.94
N ALA A 410 11.97 -3.01 26.88
CA ALA A 410 13.39 -2.69 26.91
C ALA A 410 13.72 -1.41 27.70
N GLU A 411 12.71 -0.62 28.09
CA GLU A 411 12.89 0.66 28.79
C GLU A 411 12.50 0.60 30.26
N SER A 412 13.30 1.21 31.10
CA SER A 412 13.04 1.42 32.52
C SER A 412 13.31 2.89 32.87
N PRO A 413 12.38 3.60 33.57
CA PRO A 413 11.14 3.13 34.16
C PRO A 413 10.01 2.88 33.15
N GLN A 414 9.04 2.03 33.55
CA GLN A 414 7.89 1.68 32.74
C GLN A 414 6.96 2.89 32.57
N LYS A 415 6.81 3.36 31.32
CA LYS A 415 5.92 4.48 30.96
C LYS A 415 4.47 4.01 30.77
N ARG A 416 3.53 4.96 30.87
CA ARG A 416 2.13 4.74 30.51
C ARG A 416 1.99 4.43 29.02
N ARG A 417 1.06 3.54 28.69
CA ARG A 417 0.82 3.04 27.34
C ARG A 417 -0.50 3.56 26.81
N VAL A 418 -0.47 4.05 25.57
CA VAL A 418 -1.65 4.57 24.87
C VAL A 418 -1.83 3.80 23.58
N LEU A 419 -3.04 3.35 23.28
CA LEU A 419 -3.43 2.83 21.97
C LEU A 419 -4.30 3.85 21.27
N ILE A 420 -3.93 4.27 20.05
CA ILE A 420 -4.80 5.00 19.12
C ILE A 420 -5.18 4.02 18.01
N PHE A 421 -6.48 3.75 17.86
CA PHE A 421 -6.99 2.77 16.91
C PHE A 421 -8.15 3.33 16.08
N SER A 422 -8.14 2.99 14.79
CA SER A 422 -9.23 3.29 13.87
C SER A 422 -9.26 2.27 12.73
N HIS A 423 -10.43 1.67 12.49
CA HIS A 423 -10.65 0.81 11.33
C HIS A 423 -12.08 0.95 10.82
N PHE A 424 -12.22 1.42 9.58
CA PHE A 424 -13.50 1.53 8.88
C PHE A 424 -13.33 0.91 7.50
N SER A 425 -13.96 -0.21 7.25
CA SER A 425 -13.88 -0.93 5.97
C SER A 425 -15.15 -1.74 5.73
N GLU A 426 -15.66 -1.72 4.51
CA GLU A 426 -16.75 -2.62 4.08
C GLU A 426 -16.25 -4.06 3.82
N GLU A 427 -14.94 -4.22 3.63
CA GLU A 427 -14.33 -5.50 3.24
C GLU A 427 -13.81 -6.30 4.45
N ARG A 428 -13.66 -5.68 5.61
CA ARG A 428 -13.07 -6.28 6.81
C ARG A 428 -13.86 -5.94 8.06
N ASP A 429 -14.00 -6.93 8.93
CA ASP A 429 -14.66 -6.78 10.22
C ASP A 429 -13.73 -6.05 11.22
N GLY A 430 -14.05 -4.79 11.50
CA GLY A 430 -13.29 -3.95 12.43
C GLY A 430 -13.37 -4.44 13.88
N VAL A 431 -14.44 -5.10 14.28
CA VAL A 431 -14.61 -5.72 15.61
C VAL A 431 -13.59 -6.85 15.77
N GLN A 432 -13.52 -7.76 14.80
CA GLN A 432 -12.55 -8.85 14.81
C GLN A 432 -11.10 -8.34 14.85
N LEU A 433 -10.80 -7.24 14.18
CA LEU A 433 -9.48 -6.63 14.20
C LEU A 433 -9.14 -6.01 15.56
N LEU A 434 -10.12 -5.36 16.19
CA LEU A 434 -9.94 -4.82 17.54
C LEU A 434 -9.74 -5.94 18.57
N GLU A 435 -10.52 -7.01 18.51
CA GLU A 435 -10.35 -8.20 19.36
C GLU A 435 -8.96 -8.82 19.20
N CYS A 436 -8.48 -8.89 17.96
CA CYS A 436 -7.15 -9.43 17.65
C CYS A 436 -6.06 -8.60 18.33
N ILE A 437 -6.04 -7.28 18.14
CA ILE A 437 -5.00 -6.44 18.75
C ILE A 437 -5.12 -6.40 20.28
N ALA A 438 -6.33 -6.36 20.84
CA ALA A 438 -6.57 -6.38 22.28
C ALA A 438 -5.99 -7.65 22.92
N ARG A 439 -6.31 -8.82 22.34
CA ARG A 439 -5.78 -10.12 22.77
C ARG A 439 -4.25 -10.15 22.68
N THR A 440 -3.68 -9.73 21.54
CA THR A 440 -2.23 -9.75 21.34
C THR A 440 -1.50 -8.88 22.36
N LEU A 441 -2.01 -7.68 22.64
CA LEU A 441 -1.42 -6.79 23.64
C LEU A 441 -1.51 -7.38 25.06
N LEU A 442 -2.63 -8.04 25.39
CA LEU A 442 -2.83 -8.69 26.69
C LEU A 442 -1.88 -9.89 26.86
N GLU A 443 -1.80 -10.78 25.87
CA GLU A 443 -0.97 -11.99 25.90
C GLU A 443 0.54 -11.68 25.97
N ASN A 444 0.97 -10.49 25.51
CA ASN A 444 2.36 -10.04 25.53
C ASN A 444 2.65 -9.01 26.63
N ASP A 445 1.82 -8.87 27.64
CA ASP A 445 1.96 -7.91 28.77
C ASP A 445 2.20 -6.45 28.31
N ALA A 446 1.57 -6.07 27.21
CA ALA A 446 1.68 -4.75 26.59
C ALA A 446 0.36 -3.96 26.63
N LYS A 447 -0.50 -4.29 27.57
CA LYS A 447 -1.81 -3.70 27.78
C LYS A 447 -1.73 -2.18 27.89
N PRO A 448 -2.53 -1.40 27.13
CA PRO A 448 -2.56 0.04 27.24
C PRO A 448 -3.33 0.50 28.48
N ASP A 449 -2.85 1.56 29.13
CA ASP A 449 -3.56 2.27 30.19
C ASP A 449 -4.69 3.15 29.64
N HIS A 450 -4.47 3.71 28.43
CA HIS A 450 -5.42 4.57 27.74
C HIS A 450 -5.67 4.05 26.33
N VAL A 451 -6.93 4.09 25.89
CA VAL A 451 -7.33 3.71 24.53
C VAL A 451 -8.17 4.83 23.91
N ILE A 452 -7.76 5.30 22.77
CA ILE A 452 -8.40 6.40 22.05
C ILE A 452 -8.88 5.86 20.70
N PHE A 453 -10.18 5.82 20.49
CA PHE A 453 -10.77 5.50 19.20
C PHE A 453 -11.04 6.78 18.41
N THR A 454 -10.67 6.78 17.12
CA THR A 454 -10.84 7.96 16.28
C THR A 454 -11.35 7.60 14.89
N THR A 455 -11.70 8.61 14.09
CA THR A 455 -12.14 8.46 12.70
C THR A 455 -10.95 8.59 11.72
N TYR A 456 -11.25 8.72 10.42
CA TYR A 456 -10.26 9.03 9.39
C TYR A 456 -10.15 10.53 9.09
N GLN A 457 -10.96 11.36 9.76
CA GLN A 457 -10.86 12.83 9.68
C GLN A 457 -9.52 13.25 10.26
N GLU A 458 -8.68 13.91 9.45
CA GLU A 458 -7.31 14.22 9.86
C GLU A 458 -7.26 15.37 10.86
N ARG A 459 -7.89 16.51 10.52
CA ARG A 459 -7.83 17.75 11.30
C ARG A 459 -9.21 18.20 11.76
N GLU A 460 -9.24 18.95 12.87
CA GLU A 460 -10.48 19.51 13.46
C GLU A 460 -11.14 20.55 12.54
N ASP A 461 -10.35 21.31 11.77
CA ASP A 461 -10.86 22.30 10.81
C ASP A 461 -11.36 21.69 9.49
N GLY A 462 -11.36 20.36 9.37
CA GLY A 462 -11.79 19.65 8.17
C GLY A 462 -10.77 19.65 7.04
N THR A 463 -9.64 20.32 7.19
CA THR A 463 -8.61 20.33 6.16
C THR A 463 -7.89 18.98 6.04
N SER A 464 -7.45 18.65 4.86
CA SER A 464 -6.61 17.50 4.56
C SER A 464 -5.61 17.86 3.47
N ARG A 465 -4.53 17.09 3.35
CA ARG A 465 -3.58 17.30 2.24
C ARG A 465 -4.29 17.09 0.91
N ILE A 466 -4.01 17.96 -0.06
CA ILE A 466 -4.61 17.89 -1.40
C ILE A 466 -4.21 16.62 -2.17
N ASP A 467 -3.05 16.05 -1.85
CA ASP A 467 -2.48 14.87 -2.46
C ASP A 467 -2.72 13.58 -1.65
N LYS A 468 -3.60 13.63 -0.64
CA LYS A 468 -4.03 12.45 0.11
C LYS A 468 -4.89 11.55 -0.76
N THR A 469 -4.40 10.35 -1.01
CA THR A 469 -5.04 9.39 -1.93
C THR A 469 -6.20 8.64 -1.27
N LEU A 470 -6.13 8.48 0.04
CA LEU A 470 -7.12 7.75 0.81
C LEU A 470 -8.23 8.72 1.25
N LYS A 471 -9.38 8.67 0.58
CA LYS A 471 -10.54 9.52 0.92
C LYS A 471 -11.26 8.98 2.15
N VAL A 472 -11.73 9.90 2.99
CA VAL A 472 -12.70 9.59 4.04
C VAL A 472 -14.01 9.16 3.36
N PRO A 473 -14.67 8.07 3.79
CA PRO A 473 -15.96 7.67 3.24
C PRO A 473 -16.99 8.81 3.33
N GLU A 474 -17.70 9.08 2.23
CA GLU A 474 -18.73 10.14 2.16
C GLU A 474 -20.02 9.79 2.90
N THR A 475 -20.25 8.50 3.19
CA THR A 475 -21.42 8.04 3.94
C THR A 475 -21.16 8.16 5.44
N PRO A 476 -22.17 8.60 6.24
CA PRO A 476 -22.07 8.53 7.69
C PRO A 476 -21.72 7.10 8.10
N LEU A 477 -20.57 6.93 8.71
CA LEU A 477 -20.16 5.64 9.25
C LEU A 477 -21.05 5.33 10.46
N PRO A 478 -21.42 4.04 10.70
CA PRO A 478 -22.04 3.65 11.97
C PRO A 478 -21.12 4.13 13.12
N ASP A 479 -21.69 4.33 14.31
CA ASP A 479 -20.91 4.70 15.49
C ASP A 479 -19.98 3.55 15.91
N LEU A 480 -18.97 3.30 15.07
CA LEU A 480 -17.97 2.27 15.34
C LEU A 480 -17.10 2.64 16.53
N CYS A 481 -16.87 3.93 16.78
CA CYS A 481 -16.10 4.36 17.95
C CYS A 481 -16.83 4.00 19.24
N GLY A 482 -18.14 4.14 19.31
CA GLY A 482 -18.97 3.70 20.45
C GLY A 482 -18.95 2.17 20.62
N ILE A 483 -19.06 1.42 19.52
CA ILE A 483 -18.97 -0.05 19.53
C ILE A 483 -17.58 -0.48 20.04
N TYR A 484 -16.51 0.08 19.50
CA TYR A 484 -15.13 -0.23 19.92
C TYR A 484 -14.89 0.11 21.39
N SER A 485 -15.42 1.24 21.87
CA SER A 485 -15.31 1.65 23.28
C SER A 485 -16.00 0.66 24.20
N SER A 486 -17.20 0.21 23.83
CA SER A 486 -17.97 -0.77 24.61
C SER A 486 -17.26 -2.12 24.63
N LEU A 487 -16.71 -2.55 23.51
CA LEU A 487 -15.97 -3.80 23.38
C LEU A 487 -14.68 -3.77 24.21
N TRP A 488 -13.88 -2.68 24.11
CA TRP A 488 -12.65 -2.57 24.88
C TRP A 488 -12.90 -2.58 26.40
N LYS A 489 -13.93 -1.87 26.87
CA LYS A 489 -14.32 -1.88 28.29
C LYS A 489 -14.73 -3.26 28.79
N ALA A 490 -15.27 -4.11 27.91
CA ALA A 490 -15.55 -5.51 28.26
C ALA A 490 -14.27 -6.34 28.37
N PHE A 491 -13.25 -6.08 27.53
CA PHE A 491 -11.93 -6.72 27.62
C PHE A 491 -11.13 -6.24 28.84
N ASP A 492 -11.12 -4.93 29.04
CA ASP A 492 -10.37 -4.28 30.11
C ASP A 492 -11.15 -3.15 30.78
N PRO A 493 -11.88 -3.47 31.86
CA PRO A 493 -12.61 -2.46 32.63
C PRO A 493 -11.74 -1.39 33.29
N LYS A 494 -10.42 -1.63 33.44
CA LYS A 494 -9.49 -0.72 34.10
C LYS A 494 -8.89 0.33 33.16
N ALA A 495 -8.88 0.07 31.86
CA ALA A 495 -8.35 1.01 30.88
C ALA A 495 -9.24 2.26 30.78
N THR A 496 -8.62 3.43 30.67
CA THR A 496 -9.31 4.67 30.35
C THR A 496 -9.59 4.68 28.84
N VAL A 497 -10.87 4.64 28.48
CA VAL A 497 -11.32 4.62 27.08
C VAL A 497 -11.96 5.95 26.71
N SER A 498 -11.47 6.58 25.66
CA SER A 498 -12.00 7.82 25.10
C SER A 498 -12.18 7.72 23.58
N THR A 499 -12.90 8.68 23.03
CA THR A 499 -13.11 8.81 21.57
C THR A 499 -12.76 10.23 21.13
N ASP A 500 -12.33 10.36 19.87
CA ASP A 500 -12.16 11.67 19.24
C ASP A 500 -12.66 11.62 17.81
N ALA A 501 -13.23 12.71 17.34
CA ALA A 501 -13.74 12.82 15.98
C ALA A 501 -12.63 12.90 14.93
N THR A 502 -11.40 13.25 15.35
CA THR A 502 -10.26 13.51 14.47
C THR A 502 -8.98 12.82 14.93
N ILE A 503 -8.09 12.57 13.99
CA ILE A 503 -6.74 12.06 14.31
C ILE A 503 -5.97 13.10 15.10
N GLU A 504 -6.12 14.39 14.75
CA GLU A 504 -5.49 15.51 15.45
C GLU A 504 -5.90 15.56 16.93
N GLY A 505 -7.19 15.44 17.23
CA GLY A 505 -7.69 15.41 18.60
C GLY A 505 -7.19 14.21 19.38
N ALA A 506 -7.16 13.02 18.75
CA ALA A 506 -6.60 11.82 19.40
C ALA A 506 -5.11 11.97 19.74
N ILE A 507 -4.31 12.59 18.85
CA ILE A 507 -2.90 12.91 19.12
C ILE A 507 -2.76 13.95 20.23
N LYS A 508 -3.60 15.00 20.25
CA LYS A 508 -3.62 16.01 21.33
C LYS A 508 -3.94 15.39 22.68
N GLN A 509 -4.91 14.46 22.74
CA GLN A 509 -5.22 13.71 23.96
C GLN A 509 -4.00 12.90 24.43
N ALA A 510 -3.35 12.14 23.54
CA ALA A 510 -2.14 11.37 23.92
C ALA A 510 -0.98 12.26 24.39
N LYS A 511 -0.77 13.43 23.77
CA LYS A 511 0.21 14.43 24.21
C LYS A 511 -0.14 15.05 25.56
N THR A 512 -1.43 15.23 25.85
CA THR A 512 -1.89 15.72 27.18
C THR A 512 -1.60 14.68 28.26
N ILE A 513 -1.86 13.40 27.99
CA ILE A 513 -1.50 12.31 28.91
C ILE A 513 0.02 12.28 29.12
N ALA A 514 0.80 12.42 28.05
CA ALA A 514 2.26 12.45 28.12
C ALA A 514 2.81 13.56 29.02
N ALA A 515 2.19 14.73 28.98
CA ALA A 515 2.58 15.87 29.84
C ALA A 515 2.26 15.64 31.33
N GLN A 516 1.29 14.79 31.65
CA GLN A 516 0.90 14.45 33.03
C GLN A 516 1.73 13.30 33.60
N GLU A 517 2.27 12.43 32.75
CA GLU A 517 2.89 11.14 33.14
C GLU A 517 4.40 11.08 32.81
N ASP A 518 5.06 12.21 32.58
CA ASP A 518 6.48 12.29 32.19
C ASP A 518 6.82 11.43 30.96
N GLY A 519 5.94 11.47 29.95
CA GLY A 519 6.06 10.73 28.70
C GLY A 519 5.21 9.46 28.64
N VAL A 520 4.95 9.03 27.42
CA VAL A 520 4.12 7.84 27.11
C VAL A 520 4.72 7.02 25.97
N GLN A 521 4.26 5.77 25.88
CA GLN A 521 4.47 4.89 24.72
C GLN A 521 3.16 4.73 23.98
N VAL A 522 3.06 5.29 22.77
CA VAL A 522 1.82 5.35 21.99
C VAL A 522 1.89 4.37 20.83
N LEU A 523 0.97 3.43 20.73
CA LEU A 523 0.76 2.59 19.56
C LEU A 523 -0.33 3.19 18.67
N VAL A 524 -0.01 3.51 17.41
CA VAL A 524 -0.95 3.98 16.39
C VAL A 524 -1.09 2.91 15.32
N THR A 525 -2.27 2.27 15.22
CA THR A 525 -2.48 1.15 14.29
C THR A 525 -3.96 0.94 13.94
N GLY A 526 -4.24 -0.03 13.07
CA GLY A 526 -5.58 -0.44 12.64
C GLY A 526 -5.88 -0.10 11.18
N SER A 527 -5.28 0.94 10.62
CA SER A 527 -5.46 1.28 9.19
C SER A 527 -4.36 2.17 8.64
N LEU A 528 -4.18 2.10 7.31
CA LEU A 528 -3.29 3.01 6.58
C LEU A 528 -3.78 4.47 6.63
N HIS A 529 -5.10 4.68 6.71
CA HIS A 529 -5.70 6.02 6.81
C HIS A 529 -5.30 6.72 8.12
N LEU A 530 -5.48 6.01 9.24
CA LEU A 530 -5.08 6.52 10.55
C LEU A 530 -3.60 6.83 10.60
N VAL A 531 -2.78 5.87 10.16
CA VAL A 531 -1.32 6.00 10.22
C VAL A 531 -0.81 7.12 9.33
N GLY A 532 -1.32 7.24 8.09
CA GLY A 532 -0.96 8.35 7.20
C GLY A 532 -1.33 9.72 7.77
N GLY A 533 -2.55 9.86 8.32
CA GLY A 533 -2.98 11.10 8.99
C GLY A 533 -2.16 11.42 10.23
N ALA A 534 -1.85 10.40 11.06
CA ALA A 534 -1.02 10.59 12.24
C ALA A 534 0.40 11.05 11.88
N LEU A 535 1.01 10.46 10.85
CA LEU A 535 2.34 10.87 10.38
C LEU A 535 2.37 12.30 9.83
N ASN A 536 1.30 12.75 9.13
CA ASN A 536 1.18 14.14 8.69
C ASN A 536 1.14 15.16 9.84
N LEU A 537 0.72 14.72 11.03
CA LEU A 537 0.60 15.56 12.22
C LEU A 537 1.82 15.44 13.16
N LEU A 538 2.47 14.30 13.18
CA LEU A 538 3.67 14.06 13.97
C LEU A 538 4.95 14.58 13.29
N ARG A 539 4.94 14.65 11.96
CA ARG A 539 6.03 15.18 11.11
C ARG A 539 5.47 16.14 10.08
N PRO A 540 5.03 17.35 10.49
CA PRO A 540 4.38 18.33 9.62
C PRO A 540 5.31 18.87 8.52
#